data_181fc41b736bf2d3f15860052bde098c
#
_entry.id   181fc41b736bf2d3f15860052bde098c
#
_cell.length_a   1.000
_cell.length_b   1.000
_cell.length_c   1.000
_cell.angle_alpha   90.00
_cell.angle_beta   90.00
_cell.angle_gamma   90.00
#
_symmetry.space_group_name_H-M   'P 1'
#
loop_
_entity.id
_entity.type
_entity.pdbx_description
1 polymer ?
#
loop_
_entity_poly.entity_id
_entity_poly.type
_entity_poly.pdbx_seq_one_letter_code
_entity_poly.pdbx_strand_id
1 'polypeptide(L)'
;MSKTYSKTRTLVECALMIALGTVLANIKIYSLPNGGSITLFSMLPFIMISFRHGVKWGLFTGFVNSLLQMLLGFYAPPAPGLLPLVGMILLDYVLAFTLLGLACAIAKPFSSKLVGVGVGTAVVCFIRFLCSFLSGVLIWGNLSDGLPAWTYSLTYNGSYMLPETIMTTIAAVLIYKAAPQLFRAQND
;
A
#
# COMPACT_ATOMS: atom_id res chain seq x y z
N MET A 1 -22.21 -14.26 -19.97
CA MET A 1 -22.27 -14.23 -18.48
C MET A 1 -22.94 -12.94 -18.03
N SER A 2 -23.83 -12.98 -17.02
CA SER A 2 -24.53 -11.75 -16.59
C SER A 2 -23.56 -10.79 -15.91
N LYS A 3 -23.81 -9.45 -16.03
CA LYS A 3 -23.02 -8.41 -15.34
C LYS A 3 -22.91 -8.62 -13.81
N THR A 4 -23.92 -9.27 -13.21
CA THR A 4 -23.97 -9.57 -11.77
C THR A 4 -22.94 -10.64 -11.39
N TYR A 5 -22.82 -11.69 -12.16
CA TYR A 5 -21.85 -12.77 -11.92
C TYR A 5 -20.40 -12.26 -11.98
N SER A 6 -20.11 -11.36 -12.92
CA SER A 6 -18.80 -10.70 -13.03
C SER A 6 -18.46 -9.86 -11.81
N LYS A 7 -19.42 -9.08 -11.26
CA LYS A 7 -19.21 -8.26 -10.05
C LYS A 7 -18.98 -9.11 -8.80
N THR A 8 -19.78 -10.14 -8.59
CA THR A 8 -19.63 -11.06 -7.45
C THR A 8 -18.24 -11.71 -7.46
N ARG A 9 -17.77 -12.16 -8.62
CA ARG A 9 -16.44 -12.73 -8.77
C ARG A 9 -15.35 -11.72 -8.41
N THR A 10 -15.43 -10.49 -8.91
CA THR A 10 -14.49 -9.42 -8.56
C THR A 10 -14.46 -9.15 -7.06
N LEU A 11 -15.62 -9.12 -6.40
CA LEU A 11 -15.72 -8.95 -4.95
C LEU A 11 -15.02 -10.09 -4.19
N VAL A 12 -15.22 -11.32 -4.63
CA VAL A 12 -14.54 -12.50 -4.03
C VAL A 12 -13.02 -12.41 -4.22
N GLU A 13 -12.55 -12.04 -5.41
CA GLU A 13 -11.12 -11.85 -5.67
C GLU A 13 -10.56 -10.72 -4.80
N CYS A 14 -11.27 -9.60 -4.64
CA CYS A 14 -10.87 -8.51 -3.73
C CYS A 14 -10.78 -9.00 -2.28
N ALA A 15 -11.78 -9.74 -1.79
CA ALA A 15 -11.79 -10.28 -0.43
C ALA A 15 -10.62 -11.24 -0.18
N LEU A 16 -10.32 -12.13 -1.14
CA LEU A 16 -9.17 -13.04 -1.06
C LEU A 16 -7.84 -12.27 -1.03
N MET A 17 -7.70 -11.22 -1.84
CA MET A 17 -6.48 -10.39 -1.86
C MET A 17 -6.34 -9.55 -0.60
N ILE A 18 -7.44 -9.09 0.01
CA ILE A 18 -7.42 -8.43 1.32
C ILE A 18 -6.93 -9.41 2.39
N ALA A 19 -7.50 -10.62 2.42
CA ALA A 19 -7.07 -11.65 3.36
C ALA A 19 -5.58 -12.00 3.18
N LEU A 20 -5.14 -12.21 1.94
CA LEU A 20 -3.73 -12.48 1.62
C LEU A 20 -2.82 -11.32 2.07
N GLY A 21 -3.16 -10.07 1.74
CA GLY A 21 -2.39 -8.90 2.15
C GLY A 21 -2.31 -8.76 3.66
N THR A 22 -3.41 -9.05 4.37
CA THR A 22 -3.45 -9.07 5.84
C THR A 22 -2.53 -10.14 6.43
N VAL A 23 -2.54 -11.35 5.88
CA VAL A 23 -1.62 -12.43 6.31
C VAL A 23 -0.17 -12.01 6.07
N LEU A 24 0.16 -11.52 4.88
CA LEU A 24 1.50 -11.08 4.52
C LEU A 24 1.98 -9.88 5.39
N ALA A 25 1.08 -8.98 5.78
CA ALA A 25 1.39 -7.87 6.69
C ALA A 25 1.77 -8.34 8.11
N ASN A 26 1.33 -9.52 8.52
CA ASN A 26 1.71 -10.12 9.80
C ASN A 26 3.05 -10.89 9.72
N ILE A 27 3.55 -11.19 8.52
CA ILE A 27 4.88 -11.77 8.32
C ILE A 27 5.88 -10.63 8.23
N LYS A 28 6.39 -10.21 9.39
CA LYS A 28 7.33 -9.09 9.50
C LYS A 28 8.76 -9.62 9.45
N ILE A 29 9.53 -9.19 8.44
CA ILE A 29 10.98 -9.49 8.32
C ILE A 29 11.74 -8.66 9.33
N TYR A 30 11.32 -7.41 9.54
CA TYR A 30 11.89 -6.48 10.51
C TYR A 30 10.80 -5.57 11.06
N SER A 31 10.87 -5.26 12.35
CA SER A 31 9.92 -4.36 13.03
C SER A 31 10.65 -3.24 13.72
N LEU A 32 10.19 -2.02 13.53
CA LEU A 32 10.66 -0.82 14.18
C LEU A 32 9.72 -0.43 15.32
N PRO A 33 10.18 0.34 16.31
CA PRO A 33 9.31 1.00 17.28
C PRO A 33 8.25 1.84 16.53
N ASN A 34 7.11 2.09 17.17
CA ASN A 34 6.03 2.94 16.63
C ASN A 34 5.38 2.43 15.31
N GLY A 35 5.46 1.13 15.03
CA GLY A 35 4.67 0.47 13.99
C GLY A 35 5.31 0.30 12.62
N GLY A 36 6.44 0.96 12.34
CA GLY A 36 7.17 0.74 11.09
C GLY A 36 7.63 -0.71 10.97
N SER A 37 7.44 -1.34 9.80
CA SER A 37 7.88 -2.71 9.59
C SER A 37 8.14 -3.00 8.12
N ILE A 38 9.11 -3.89 7.86
CA ILE A 38 9.32 -4.50 6.54
C ILE A 38 8.53 -5.79 6.53
N THR A 39 7.53 -5.87 5.65
CA THR A 39 6.63 -7.01 5.54
C THR A 39 6.90 -7.84 4.29
N LEU A 40 6.41 -9.07 4.25
CA LEU A 40 6.58 -9.96 3.10
C LEU A 40 5.57 -9.60 1.99
N PHE A 41 5.89 -8.57 1.18
CA PHE A 41 5.08 -8.18 0.00
C PHE A 41 3.62 -7.80 0.31
N SER A 42 3.31 -7.27 1.50
CA SER A 42 1.93 -7.02 1.93
C SER A 42 1.16 -6.05 1.03
N MET A 43 1.83 -5.15 0.33
CA MET A 43 1.23 -4.20 -0.61
C MET A 43 0.83 -4.83 -1.96
N LEU A 44 1.50 -5.92 -2.35
CA LEU A 44 1.39 -6.50 -3.68
C LEU A 44 -0.03 -6.95 -4.04
N PRO A 45 -0.82 -7.61 -3.16
CA PRO A 45 -2.18 -8.03 -3.48
C PRO A 45 -3.09 -6.87 -3.91
N PHE A 46 -2.97 -5.71 -3.26
CA PHE A 46 -3.80 -4.52 -3.56
C PHE A 46 -3.41 -3.90 -4.91
N ILE A 47 -2.12 -3.85 -5.20
CA ILE A 47 -1.56 -3.40 -6.47
C ILE A 47 -2.02 -4.33 -7.60
N MET A 48 -2.01 -5.65 -7.39
CA MET A 48 -2.49 -6.63 -8.36
C MET A 48 -3.97 -6.45 -8.69
N ILE A 49 -4.84 -6.18 -7.69
CA ILE A 49 -6.25 -5.87 -7.94
C ILE A 49 -6.40 -4.62 -8.81
N SER A 50 -5.59 -3.59 -8.58
CA SER A 50 -5.58 -2.40 -9.42
C SER A 50 -5.31 -2.73 -10.89
N PHE A 51 -4.29 -3.53 -11.18
CA PHE A 51 -3.98 -3.97 -12.55
C PHE A 51 -5.06 -4.86 -13.13
N ARG A 52 -5.64 -5.77 -12.34
CA ARG A 52 -6.59 -6.77 -12.79
C ARG A 52 -8.00 -6.22 -13.01
N HIS A 53 -8.48 -5.38 -12.10
CA HIS A 53 -9.87 -4.90 -12.10
C HIS A 53 -9.99 -3.38 -12.25
N GLY A 54 -8.87 -2.69 -12.40
CA GLY A 54 -8.81 -1.24 -12.60
C GLY A 54 -8.80 -0.44 -11.30
N VAL A 55 -8.65 0.89 -11.46
CA VAL A 55 -8.45 1.85 -10.37
C VAL A 55 -9.54 1.77 -9.30
N LYS A 56 -10.80 1.71 -9.70
CA LYS A 56 -11.94 1.74 -8.75
C LYS A 56 -11.88 0.58 -7.75
N TRP A 57 -11.62 -0.64 -8.25
CA TRP A 57 -11.50 -1.81 -7.40
C TRP A 57 -10.21 -1.81 -6.58
N GLY A 58 -9.11 -1.32 -7.16
CA GLY A 58 -7.86 -1.14 -6.43
C GLY A 58 -8.00 -0.17 -5.26
N LEU A 59 -8.61 1.01 -5.46
CA LEU A 59 -8.88 1.99 -4.41
C LEU A 59 -9.81 1.42 -3.33
N PHE A 60 -10.90 0.76 -3.75
CA PHE A 60 -11.83 0.12 -2.82
C PHE A 60 -11.13 -0.93 -1.94
N THR A 61 -10.35 -1.82 -2.55
CA THR A 61 -9.62 -2.88 -1.85
C THR A 61 -8.58 -2.31 -0.89
N GLY A 62 -7.83 -1.28 -1.31
CA GLY A 62 -6.88 -0.57 -0.46
C GLY A 62 -7.57 0.14 0.72
N PHE A 63 -8.72 0.76 0.48
CA PHE A 63 -9.53 1.40 1.54
C PHE A 63 -10.02 0.38 2.57
N VAL A 64 -10.61 -0.74 2.13
CA VAL A 64 -11.06 -1.79 3.06
C VAL A 64 -9.87 -2.35 3.85
N ASN A 65 -8.71 -2.56 3.21
CA ASN A 65 -7.51 -2.97 3.92
C ASN A 65 -7.08 -1.93 4.96
N SER A 66 -7.18 -0.63 4.69
CA SER A 66 -6.83 0.40 5.67
C SER A 66 -7.66 0.29 6.95
N LEU A 67 -8.95 0.00 6.83
CA LEU A 67 -9.83 -0.23 7.98
C LEU A 67 -9.42 -1.47 8.77
N LEU A 68 -9.07 -2.56 8.08
CA LEU A 68 -8.58 -3.78 8.74
C LEU A 68 -7.25 -3.55 9.45
N GLN A 69 -6.32 -2.83 8.87
CA GLN A 69 -5.04 -2.49 9.50
C GLN A 69 -5.26 -1.66 10.78
N MET A 70 -6.23 -0.74 10.78
CA MET A 70 -6.61 0.00 11.98
C MET A 70 -7.20 -0.91 13.06
N LEU A 71 -8.01 -1.90 12.68
CA LEU A 71 -8.60 -2.84 13.64
C LEU A 71 -7.59 -3.81 14.24
N LEU A 72 -6.60 -4.23 13.45
CA LEU A 72 -5.64 -5.27 13.84
C LEU A 72 -4.36 -4.72 14.49
N GLY A 73 -4.02 -3.45 14.25
CA GLY A 73 -2.76 -2.88 14.73
C GLY A 73 -2.77 -1.36 14.71
N PHE A 74 -3.61 -0.75 15.54
CA PHE A 74 -3.67 0.70 15.65
C PHE A 74 -2.56 1.25 16.55
N TYR A 75 -1.77 2.18 16.03
CA TYR A 75 -0.78 2.93 16.80
C TYR A 75 -1.31 4.34 17.05
N ALA A 76 -1.57 4.67 18.30
CA ALA A 76 -2.05 6.01 18.67
C ALA A 76 -0.94 7.05 18.48
N PRO A 77 -1.28 8.28 18.04
CA PRO A 77 -0.29 9.36 17.91
C PRO A 77 0.26 9.77 19.28
N PRO A 78 1.54 10.18 19.38
CA PRO A 78 2.15 10.58 20.65
C PRO A 78 1.57 11.88 21.19
N ALA A 79 1.07 12.77 20.32
CA ALA A 79 0.42 14.00 20.70
C ALA A 79 -1.08 13.78 20.95
N PRO A 80 -1.63 14.18 22.11
CA PRO A 80 -3.06 14.07 22.38
C PRO A 80 -3.85 15.10 21.54
N GLY A 81 -5.07 14.72 21.15
CA GLY A 81 -5.99 15.63 20.45
C GLY A 81 -6.61 15.02 19.20
N LEU A 82 -7.72 15.64 18.78
CA LEU A 82 -8.48 15.17 17.61
C LEU A 82 -7.70 15.37 16.29
N LEU A 83 -7.00 16.48 16.15
CA LEU A 83 -6.28 16.81 14.91
C LEU A 83 -5.13 15.85 14.62
N PRO A 84 -4.21 15.52 15.56
CA PRO A 84 -3.20 14.49 15.35
C PRO A 84 -3.81 13.12 15.07
N LEU A 85 -4.89 12.74 15.77
CA LEU A 85 -5.58 11.46 15.58
C LEU A 85 -6.14 11.34 14.15
N VAL A 86 -6.91 12.33 13.70
CA VAL A 86 -7.50 12.33 12.35
C VAL A 86 -6.41 12.40 11.27
N GLY A 87 -5.40 13.23 11.47
CA GLY A 87 -4.27 13.35 10.55
C GLY A 87 -3.54 12.01 10.36
N MET A 88 -3.26 11.30 11.45
CA MET A 88 -2.61 10.00 11.43
C MET A 88 -3.52 8.94 10.76
N ILE A 89 -4.81 8.88 11.10
CA ILE A 89 -5.75 7.97 10.44
C ILE A 89 -5.76 8.20 8.92
N LEU A 90 -5.79 9.46 8.49
CA LEU A 90 -5.80 9.79 7.06
C LEU A 90 -4.47 9.46 6.38
N LEU A 91 -3.33 9.87 6.95
CA LEU A 91 -2.03 9.75 6.30
C LEU A 91 -1.43 8.35 6.42
N ASP A 92 -1.44 7.73 7.62
CA ASP A 92 -0.77 6.45 7.84
C ASP A 92 -1.62 5.24 7.44
N TYR A 93 -2.96 5.39 7.44
CA TYR A 93 -3.86 4.29 7.10
C TYR A 93 -4.64 4.56 5.81
N VAL A 94 -5.57 5.52 5.81
CA VAL A 94 -6.54 5.64 4.71
C VAL A 94 -5.85 5.96 3.39
N LEU A 95 -5.11 7.06 3.29
CA LEU A 95 -4.43 7.45 2.05
C LEU A 95 -3.29 6.49 1.71
N ALA A 96 -2.47 6.10 2.69
CA ALA A 96 -1.33 5.22 2.48
C ALA A 96 -1.70 3.91 1.78
N PHE A 97 -2.81 3.28 2.17
CA PHE A 97 -3.23 2.02 1.55
C PHE A 97 -4.17 2.20 0.36
N THR A 98 -5.09 3.17 0.42
CA THR A 98 -6.05 3.40 -0.67
C THR A 98 -5.33 3.76 -1.98
N LEU A 99 -4.31 4.63 -1.92
CA LEU A 99 -3.62 5.12 -3.10
C LEU A 99 -2.78 4.05 -3.82
N LEU A 100 -2.53 2.88 -3.21
CA LEU A 100 -1.96 1.72 -3.90
C LEU A 100 -2.82 1.30 -5.10
N GLY A 101 -4.12 1.54 -5.05
CA GLY A 101 -5.07 1.29 -6.12
C GLY A 101 -4.86 2.12 -7.40
N LEU A 102 -3.98 3.13 -7.38
CA LEU A 102 -3.67 3.95 -8.56
C LEU A 102 -2.65 3.30 -9.50
N ALA A 103 -2.04 2.16 -9.13
CA ALA A 103 -0.93 1.55 -9.87
C ALA A 103 -1.21 1.36 -11.37
N CYS A 104 -2.41 0.85 -11.74
CA CYS A 104 -2.76 0.65 -13.14
C CYS A 104 -2.97 1.97 -13.90
N ALA A 105 -3.40 3.05 -13.25
CA ALA A 105 -3.53 4.36 -13.89
C ALA A 105 -2.16 4.95 -14.22
N ILE A 106 -1.22 4.85 -13.29
CA ILE A 106 0.16 5.30 -13.46
C ILE A 106 0.87 4.50 -14.56
N ALA A 107 0.52 3.22 -14.69
CA ALA A 107 1.08 2.34 -15.71
C ALA A 107 0.61 2.62 -17.14
N LYS A 108 -0.56 3.29 -17.32
CA LYS A 108 -1.18 3.50 -18.64
C LYS A 108 -0.28 4.16 -19.70
N PRO A 109 0.55 5.17 -19.41
CA PRO A 109 1.37 5.83 -20.42
C PRO A 109 2.48 4.94 -21.02
N PHE A 110 2.81 3.82 -20.37
CA PHE A 110 3.92 2.98 -20.80
C PHE A 110 3.49 1.97 -21.87
N SER A 111 4.14 2.00 -23.03
CA SER A 111 3.92 1.03 -24.12
C SER A 111 4.25 -0.40 -23.71
N SER A 112 5.30 -0.60 -22.93
CA SER A 112 5.65 -1.89 -22.35
C SER A 112 4.88 -2.14 -21.07
N LYS A 113 4.01 -3.15 -21.07
CA LYS A 113 3.24 -3.54 -19.88
C LYS A 113 4.13 -3.93 -18.70
N LEU A 114 5.28 -4.56 -18.98
CA LEU A 114 6.25 -4.92 -17.94
C LEU A 114 6.82 -3.69 -17.25
N VAL A 115 7.21 -2.68 -18.04
CA VAL A 115 7.70 -1.39 -17.51
C VAL A 115 6.58 -0.69 -16.75
N GLY A 116 5.35 -0.69 -17.30
CA GLY A 116 4.17 -0.12 -16.64
C GLY A 116 3.90 -0.75 -15.28
N VAL A 117 3.99 -2.08 -15.14
CA VAL A 117 3.85 -2.78 -13.86
C VAL A 117 4.93 -2.35 -12.89
N GLY A 118 6.19 -2.32 -13.31
CA GLY A 118 7.31 -1.89 -12.46
C GLY A 118 7.17 -0.45 -11.98
N VAL A 119 6.98 0.49 -12.91
CA VAL A 119 6.86 1.93 -12.59
C VAL A 119 5.58 2.20 -11.80
N GLY A 120 4.44 1.63 -12.20
CA GLY A 120 3.19 1.80 -11.47
C GLY A 120 3.29 1.34 -10.03
N THR A 121 3.92 0.18 -9.79
CA THR A 121 4.17 -0.34 -8.43
C THR A 121 5.10 0.57 -7.64
N ALA A 122 6.25 0.95 -8.21
CA ALA A 122 7.23 1.78 -7.52
C ALA A 122 6.65 3.15 -7.12
N VAL A 123 5.89 3.78 -8.03
CA VAL A 123 5.29 5.10 -7.78
C VAL A 123 4.22 5.05 -6.69
N VAL A 124 3.33 4.05 -6.68
CA VAL A 124 2.32 3.98 -5.59
C VAL A 124 2.95 3.65 -4.24
N CYS A 125 4.01 2.84 -4.20
CA CYS A 125 4.78 2.62 -2.98
C CYS A 125 5.47 3.91 -2.52
N PHE A 126 6.00 4.71 -3.44
CA PHE A 126 6.56 6.02 -3.12
C PHE A 126 5.49 7.01 -2.63
N ILE A 127 4.29 7.01 -3.21
CA ILE A 127 3.16 7.81 -2.70
C ILE A 127 2.83 7.41 -1.26
N ARG A 128 2.81 6.11 -0.96
CA ARG A 128 2.63 5.62 0.42
C ARG A 128 3.74 6.13 1.33
N PHE A 129 5.00 6.07 0.90
CA PHE A 129 6.12 6.66 1.64
C PHE A 129 5.89 8.16 1.93
N LEU A 130 5.43 8.94 0.94
CA LEU A 130 5.14 10.35 1.13
C LEU A 130 4.03 10.59 2.18
N CYS A 131 2.99 9.75 2.20
CA CYS A 131 1.95 9.82 3.23
C CYS A 131 2.54 9.59 4.63
N SER A 132 3.33 8.54 4.82
CA SER A 132 3.97 8.23 6.11
C SER A 132 5.05 9.28 6.46
N PHE A 133 5.77 9.81 5.48
CA PHE A 133 6.72 10.89 5.68
C PHE A 133 6.02 12.16 6.20
N LEU A 134 4.92 12.57 5.58
CA LEU A 134 4.14 13.72 6.01
C LEU A 134 3.55 13.52 7.41
N SER A 135 3.03 12.33 7.70
CA SER A 135 2.57 11.96 9.04
C SER A 135 3.70 12.09 10.06
N GLY A 136 4.87 11.55 9.74
CA GLY A 136 6.05 11.63 10.59
C GLY A 136 6.48 13.07 10.89
N VAL A 137 6.43 13.96 9.90
CA VAL A 137 6.77 15.39 10.10
C VAL A 137 5.73 16.12 10.92
N LEU A 138 4.44 15.89 10.64
CA LEU A 138 3.34 16.69 11.21
C LEU A 138 2.87 16.19 12.58
N ILE A 139 3.00 14.87 12.84
CA ILE A 139 2.34 14.24 13.98
C ILE A 139 3.36 13.55 14.91
N TRP A 140 4.36 12.87 14.36
CA TRP A 140 5.34 12.09 15.11
C TRP A 140 6.62 12.86 15.41
N GLY A 141 6.72 14.13 15.00
CA GLY A 141 7.92 14.98 15.19
C GLY A 141 8.36 15.12 16.64
N ASN A 142 7.48 14.94 17.61
CA ASN A 142 7.81 14.96 19.04
C ASN A 142 8.77 13.80 19.45
N LEU A 143 8.93 12.78 18.63
CA LEU A 143 9.85 11.65 18.87
C LEU A 143 11.22 11.85 18.22
N SER A 144 11.51 13.04 17.72
CA SER A 144 12.73 13.32 16.95
C SER A 144 14.01 13.46 17.76
N ASP A 145 13.93 13.45 19.10
CA ASP A 145 15.07 13.53 20.04
C ASP A 145 16.07 14.68 19.69
N GLY A 146 15.53 15.85 19.38
CA GLY A 146 16.33 17.04 19.03
C GLY A 146 16.72 17.14 17.55
N LEU A 147 16.41 16.15 16.73
CA LEU A 147 16.56 16.26 15.27
C LEU A 147 15.41 17.08 14.67
N PRO A 148 15.60 17.75 13.52
CA PRO A 148 14.48 18.29 12.77
C PRO A 148 13.46 17.18 12.42
N ALA A 149 12.16 17.43 12.59
CA ALA A 149 11.10 16.44 12.39
C ALA A 149 11.15 15.78 10.99
N TRP A 150 11.52 16.54 9.96
CA TRP A 150 11.66 16.01 8.59
C TRP A 150 12.83 15.04 8.46
N THR A 151 13.95 15.27 9.16
CA THR A 151 15.11 14.35 9.17
C THR A 151 14.74 13.05 9.86
N TYR A 152 14.10 13.15 11.03
CA TYR A 152 13.58 11.99 11.75
C TYR A 152 12.63 11.18 10.87
N SER A 153 11.62 11.83 10.28
CA SER A 153 10.63 11.17 9.46
C SER A 153 11.23 10.54 8.19
N LEU A 154 12.18 11.23 7.55
CA LEU A 154 12.86 10.71 6.37
C LEU A 154 13.66 9.45 6.69
N THR A 155 14.45 9.48 7.76
CA THR A 155 15.28 8.33 8.17
C THR A 155 14.43 7.18 8.67
N TYR A 156 13.45 7.44 9.52
CA TYR A 156 12.57 6.43 10.07
C TYR A 156 11.74 5.76 8.98
N ASN A 157 10.95 6.52 8.22
CA ASN A 157 10.08 5.95 7.19
C ASN A 157 10.88 5.42 5.99
N GLY A 158 11.99 6.06 5.63
CA GLY A 158 12.87 5.60 4.57
C GLY A 158 13.51 4.25 4.87
N SER A 159 13.86 3.99 6.13
CA SER A 159 14.55 2.76 6.54
C SER A 159 13.75 1.49 6.28
N TYR A 160 12.42 1.52 6.38
CA TYR A 160 11.57 0.35 6.11
C TYR A 160 10.82 0.46 4.76
N MET A 161 10.41 1.66 4.34
CA MET A 161 9.65 1.81 3.10
C MET A 161 10.51 1.63 1.85
N LEU A 162 11.79 2.00 1.88
CA LEU A 162 12.67 1.81 0.73
C LEU A 162 12.91 0.33 0.42
N PRO A 163 13.34 -0.52 1.38
CA PRO A 163 13.43 -1.96 1.15
C PRO A 163 12.09 -2.57 0.71
N GLU A 164 10.98 -2.19 1.34
CA GLU A 164 9.65 -2.70 1.03
C GLU A 164 9.20 -2.32 -0.40
N THR A 165 9.50 -1.09 -0.84
CA THR A 165 9.26 -0.64 -2.22
C THR A 165 10.06 -1.44 -3.23
N ILE A 166 11.35 -1.65 -2.98
CA ILE A 166 12.24 -2.42 -3.86
C ILE A 166 11.74 -3.87 -3.97
N MET A 167 11.50 -4.52 -2.83
CA MET A 167 11.02 -5.91 -2.78
C MET A 167 9.67 -6.07 -3.50
N THR A 168 8.70 -5.20 -3.21
CA THR A 168 7.37 -5.24 -3.83
C THR A 168 7.43 -5.01 -5.33
N THR A 169 8.26 -4.07 -5.79
CA THR A 169 8.45 -3.77 -7.22
C THR A 169 9.09 -4.95 -7.95
N ILE A 170 10.14 -5.54 -7.39
CA ILE A 170 10.79 -6.72 -7.96
C ILE A 170 9.80 -7.88 -8.02
N ALA A 171 9.06 -8.15 -6.94
CA ALA A 171 8.06 -9.21 -6.89
C ALA A 171 6.96 -8.99 -7.94
N ALA A 172 6.42 -7.77 -8.07
CA ALA A 172 5.42 -7.45 -9.08
C ALA A 172 5.91 -7.74 -10.52
N VAL A 173 7.14 -7.33 -10.84
CA VAL A 173 7.77 -7.57 -12.16
C VAL A 173 8.01 -9.05 -12.40
N LEU A 174 8.52 -9.79 -11.41
CA LEU A 174 8.80 -11.22 -11.53
C LEU A 174 7.50 -12.02 -11.69
N ILE A 175 6.47 -11.73 -10.89
CA ILE A 175 5.17 -12.39 -11.00
C ILE A 175 4.51 -12.04 -12.34
N TYR A 176 4.61 -10.80 -12.81
CA TYR A 176 4.09 -10.44 -14.12
C TYR A 176 4.80 -11.18 -15.26
N LYS A 177 6.12 -11.41 -15.17
CA LYS A 177 6.86 -12.23 -16.15
C LYS A 177 6.45 -13.69 -16.11
N ALA A 178 6.30 -14.26 -14.94
CA ALA A 178 5.98 -15.68 -14.75
C ALA A 178 4.50 -16.00 -15.02
N ALA A 179 3.59 -15.13 -14.62
CA ALA A 179 2.16 -15.34 -14.66
C ALA A 179 1.38 -14.04 -15.01
N PRO A 180 1.52 -13.51 -16.25
CA PRO A 180 0.89 -12.26 -16.66
C PRO A 180 -0.64 -12.27 -16.54
N GLN A 181 -1.26 -13.46 -16.59
CA GLN A 181 -2.70 -13.64 -16.42
C GLN A 181 -3.21 -13.22 -15.05
N LEU A 182 -2.37 -13.15 -14.02
CA LEU A 182 -2.75 -12.67 -12.68
C LEU A 182 -3.01 -11.17 -12.65
N PHE A 183 -2.46 -10.41 -13.60
CA PHE A 183 -2.62 -8.97 -13.75
C PHE A 183 -3.70 -8.57 -14.79
N ARG A 184 -4.41 -9.54 -15.37
CA ARG A 184 -5.44 -9.30 -16.37
C ARG A 184 -6.79 -9.78 -15.86
N ALA A 185 -7.87 -9.06 -16.18
CA ALA A 185 -9.21 -9.59 -15.99
C ALA A 185 -9.42 -10.81 -16.90
N GLN A 186 -10.18 -11.80 -16.42
CA GLN A 186 -10.42 -13.04 -17.20
C GLN A 186 -11.38 -12.84 -18.41
N ASN A 187 -11.80 -11.60 -18.67
CA ASN A 187 -12.71 -11.27 -19.78
C ASN A 187 -12.02 -10.49 -20.92
N ASP A 188 -10.68 -10.38 -20.88
CA ASP A 188 -9.87 -9.78 -21.96
C ASP A 188 -9.16 -10.86 -22.78
#